data_311270eee9c6654e381e3ab564f866ac
#
_entry.id   311270eee9c6654e381e3ab564f866ac
#
_cell.length_a   1.000
_cell.length_b   1.000
_cell.length_c   1.000
_cell.angle_alpha   90.00
_cell.angle_beta   90.00
_cell.angle_gamma   90.00
#
_symmetry.space_group_name_H-M   'P 1'
#
loop_
_entity.id
_entity.type
_entity.pdbx_description
1 polymer ?
#
loop_
_entity_poly.entity_id
_entity_poly.type
_entity_poly.pdbx_seq_one_letter_code
_entity_poly.pdbx_strand_id
1 'polypeptide(L)'
;QVHAAVLKDLGRCDILVNGAGGNNPRATTDNEYHHEAKEGGKSFFDLDAAGVDFVFKLNFQGTLLPTQAFAKDMVEKKAGCILNVSSMNAYRPLTKIPAYSAAKAAVSNFTQWLAVHFANAGIRVNAIAPGFFVSNQNRGLLFNPDGTVMG
;
A
#
# COMPACT_ATOMS: atom_id res chain seq x y z
N GLN A 1 22.33 -1.99 0.50
CA GLN A 1 22.99 -1.07 -0.44
C GLN A 1 22.38 0.35 -0.36
N VAL A 2 21.07 0.55 -0.57
CA VAL A 2 20.44 1.89 -0.57
C VAL A 2 20.60 2.61 0.77
N HIS A 3 20.33 1.94 1.91
CA HIS A 3 20.51 2.53 3.23
C HIS A 3 21.95 3.02 3.46
N ALA A 4 22.95 2.22 3.07
CA ALA A 4 24.34 2.62 3.22
C ALA A 4 24.73 3.85 2.38
N ALA A 5 24.16 3.98 1.17
CA ALA A 5 24.36 5.16 0.33
C ALA A 5 23.70 6.40 0.96
N VAL A 6 22.45 6.29 1.41
CA VAL A 6 21.75 7.39 2.09
C VAL A 6 22.49 7.82 3.35
N LEU A 7 22.93 6.87 4.17
CA LEU A 7 23.66 7.15 5.41
C LEU A 7 24.97 7.90 5.12
N LYS A 8 25.67 7.51 4.05
CA LYS A 8 26.93 8.16 3.63
C LYS A 8 26.71 9.59 3.11
N ASP A 9 25.70 9.78 2.25
CA ASP A 9 25.54 11.01 1.48
C ASP A 9 24.65 12.04 2.18
N LEU A 10 23.66 11.58 2.97
CA LEU A 10 22.63 12.42 3.60
C LEU A 10 22.57 12.28 5.13
N GLY A 11 23.30 11.32 5.71
CA GLY A 11 23.23 11.03 7.14
C GLY A 11 22.09 10.10 7.52
N ARG A 12 21.78 10.06 8.82
CA ARG A 12 20.78 9.16 9.39
C ARG A 12 19.36 9.61 9.07
N CYS A 13 18.48 8.66 8.83
CA CYS A 13 17.08 8.92 8.56
C CYS A 13 16.32 9.31 9.84
N ASP A 14 15.66 10.47 9.83
CA ASP A 14 14.80 10.94 10.92
C ASP A 14 13.32 10.66 10.66
N ILE A 15 12.91 10.75 9.40
CA ILE A 15 11.54 10.56 8.95
C ILE A 15 11.55 9.62 7.76
N LEU A 16 10.84 8.50 7.89
CA LEU A 16 10.63 7.53 6.80
C LEU A 16 9.18 7.59 6.31
N VAL A 17 8.98 7.88 5.04
CA VAL A 17 7.67 7.82 4.40
C VAL A 17 7.65 6.63 3.42
N ASN A 18 6.87 5.61 3.74
CA ASN A 18 6.66 4.44 2.88
C ASN A 18 5.45 4.68 1.96
N GLY A 19 5.73 5.18 0.75
CA GLY A 19 4.71 5.52 -0.24
C GLY A 19 4.60 4.55 -1.43
N ALA A 20 5.45 3.52 -1.49
CA ALA A 20 5.38 2.52 -2.55
C ALA A 20 4.06 1.74 -2.50
N GLY A 21 3.43 1.55 -3.66
CA GLY A 21 2.17 0.81 -3.71
C GLY A 21 1.52 0.85 -5.09
N GLY A 22 0.58 -0.05 -5.30
CA GLY A 22 -0.18 -0.14 -6.54
C GLY A 22 -0.93 -1.46 -6.63
N ASN A 23 -1.77 -1.57 -7.64
CA ASN A 23 -2.52 -2.78 -7.98
C ASN A 23 -1.90 -3.48 -9.19
N ASN A 24 -2.45 -4.65 -9.54
CA ASN A 24 -2.06 -5.41 -10.74
C ASN A 24 -3.32 -5.92 -11.45
N PRO A 25 -3.47 -5.70 -12.77
CA PRO A 25 -4.62 -6.21 -13.53
C PRO A 25 -4.80 -7.73 -13.48
N ARG A 26 -3.71 -8.50 -13.25
CA ARG A 26 -3.77 -9.96 -13.09
C ARG A 26 -4.40 -10.39 -11.76
N ALA A 27 -4.48 -9.49 -10.78
CA ALA A 27 -5.11 -9.69 -9.47
C ALA A 27 -6.43 -8.89 -9.32
N THR A 28 -7.11 -8.64 -10.44
CA THR A 28 -8.33 -7.82 -10.52
C THR A 28 -9.41 -8.62 -11.24
N THR A 29 -10.66 -8.61 -10.74
CA THR A 29 -11.84 -9.19 -11.41
C THR A 29 -12.47 -8.17 -12.35
N ASP A 30 -13.17 -8.62 -13.39
CA ASP A 30 -13.82 -7.71 -14.34
C ASP A 30 -15.17 -7.20 -13.81
N ASN A 31 -15.88 -8.02 -13.02
CA ASN A 31 -17.18 -7.66 -12.46
C ASN A 31 -17.13 -7.45 -10.94
N GLU A 32 -18.06 -6.67 -10.44
CA GLU A 32 -18.18 -6.40 -9.00
C GLU A 32 -18.74 -7.59 -8.25
N TYR A 33 -19.77 -8.21 -8.79
CA TYR A 33 -20.45 -9.36 -8.19
C TYR A 33 -20.28 -10.60 -9.07
N HIS A 34 -20.18 -11.75 -8.43
CA HIS A 34 -19.94 -13.02 -9.13
C HIS A 34 -21.06 -13.38 -10.13
N HIS A 35 -22.31 -13.10 -9.80
CA HIS A 35 -23.47 -13.39 -10.68
C HIS A 35 -23.54 -12.49 -11.91
N GLU A 36 -22.78 -11.41 -11.97
CA GLU A 36 -22.65 -10.51 -13.13
C GLU A 36 -21.56 -10.95 -14.11
N ALA A 37 -20.87 -12.07 -13.83
CA ALA A 37 -19.76 -12.52 -14.63
C ALA A 37 -20.22 -12.80 -16.07
N LYS A 38 -19.63 -12.07 -17.01
CA LYS A 38 -19.86 -12.27 -18.45
C LYS A 38 -19.00 -13.44 -18.93
N GLU A 39 -19.47 -14.13 -19.95
CA GLU A 39 -18.68 -15.18 -20.62
C GLU A 39 -17.34 -14.60 -21.10
N GLY A 40 -16.23 -15.27 -20.74
CA GLY A 40 -14.86 -14.79 -21.01
C GLY A 40 -14.35 -13.68 -20.11
N GLY A 41 -15.14 -13.16 -19.17
CA GLY A 41 -14.70 -12.20 -18.17
C GLY A 41 -13.93 -12.85 -17.03
N LYS A 42 -12.96 -12.15 -16.47
CA LYS A 42 -12.15 -12.61 -15.34
C LYS A 42 -12.94 -12.57 -14.04
N SER A 43 -13.19 -13.73 -13.47
CA SER A 43 -13.85 -13.92 -12.17
C SER A 43 -12.84 -14.01 -11.01
N PHE A 44 -13.33 -14.26 -9.81
CA PHE A 44 -12.47 -14.56 -8.66
C PHE A 44 -11.58 -15.79 -8.88
N PHE A 45 -12.09 -16.80 -9.58
CA PHE A 45 -11.35 -18.05 -9.83
C PHE A 45 -10.23 -17.92 -10.86
N ASP A 46 -10.20 -16.82 -11.61
CA ASP A 46 -9.21 -16.51 -12.63
C ASP A 46 -8.10 -15.58 -12.13
N LEU A 47 -8.14 -15.23 -10.83
CA LEU A 47 -7.09 -14.39 -10.23
C LEU A 47 -5.75 -15.13 -10.26
N ASP A 48 -4.74 -14.46 -10.82
CA ASP A 48 -3.41 -15.01 -10.99
C ASP A 48 -2.59 -14.88 -9.70
N ALA A 49 -2.08 -16.00 -9.20
CA ALA A 49 -1.24 -16.03 -7.99
C ALA A 49 -0.01 -15.13 -8.10
N ALA A 50 0.66 -15.09 -9.27
CA ALA A 50 1.81 -14.20 -9.45
C ALA A 50 1.42 -12.71 -9.49
N GLY A 51 0.19 -12.39 -9.94
CA GLY A 51 -0.38 -11.06 -9.84
C GLY A 51 -0.65 -10.66 -8.38
N VAL A 52 -1.18 -11.58 -7.58
CA VAL A 52 -1.38 -11.40 -6.13
C VAL A 52 -0.05 -11.20 -5.42
N ASP A 53 0.93 -12.06 -5.69
CA ASP A 53 2.29 -11.95 -5.14
C ASP A 53 2.92 -10.59 -5.45
N PHE A 54 2.79 -10.11 -6.69
CA PHE A 54 3.29 -8.80 -7.08
C PHE A 54 2.67 -7.68 -6.23
N VAL A 55 1.36 -7.72 -6.02
CA VAL A 55 0.65 -6.72 -5.21
C VAL A 55 1.14 -6.73 -3.77
N PHE A 56 1.30 -7.90 -3.14
CA PHE A 56 1.82 -8.02 -1.78
C PHE A 56 3.29 -7.60 -1.68
N LYS A 57 4.12 -7.97 -2.63
CA LYS A 57 5.52 -7.55 -2.68
C LYS A 57 5.63 -6.03 -2.80
N LEU A 58 4.87 -5.41 -3.71
CA LEU A 58 4.92 -3.98 -3.91
C LEU A 58 4.41 -3.21 -2.69
N ASN A 59 3.26 -3.58 -2.13
CA ASN A 59 2.62 -2.81 -1.06
C ASN A 59 3.17 -3.15 0.32
N PHE A 60 3.18 -4.45 0.69
CA PHE A 60 3.55 -4.87 2.03
C PHE A 60 5.07 -4.97 2.22
N GLN A 61 5.77 -5.71 1.35
CA GLN A 61 7.23 -5.80 1.45
C GLN A 61 7.89 -4.45 1.11
N GLY A 62 7.31 -3.66 0.19
CA GLY A 62 7.73 -2.29 -0.10
C GLY A 62 7.60 -1.32 1.08
N THR A 63 6.81 -1.66 2.10
CA THR A 63 6.73 -0.95 3.38
C THR A 63 7.66 -1.58 4.44
N LEU A 64 7.65 -2.90 4.56
CA LEU A 64 8.39 -3.64 5.57
C LEU A 64 9.91 -3.50 5.39
N LEU A 65 10.42 -3.74 4.18
CA LEU A 65 11.88 -3.77 3.94
C LEU A 65 12.56 -2.41 4.14
N PRO A 66 12.03 -1.28 3.64
CA PRO A 66 12.58 0.02 3.98
C PRO A 66 12.51 0.33 5.47
N THR A 67 11.42 -0.06 6.13
CA THR A 67 11.28 0.11 7.59
C THR A 67 12.37 -0.67 8.33
N GLN A 68 12.63 -1.92 7.97
CA GLN A 68 13.71 -2.72 8.56
C GLN A 68 15.10 -2.08 8.37
N ALA A 69 15.33 -1.46 7.21
CA ALA A 69 16.60 -0.86 6.88
C ALA A 69 16.84 0.45 7.65
N PHE A 70 15.85 1.35 7.65
CA PHE A 70 16.01 2.71 8.15
C PHE A 70 15.62 2.90 9.62
N ALA A 71 14.76 2.06 10.19
CA ALA A 71 14.40 2.16 11.60
C ALA A 71 15.57 1.88 12.56
N LYS A 72 16.62 1.22 12.10
CA LYS A 72 17.86 1.01 12.90
C LYS A 72 18.47 2.31 13.36
N ASP A 73 18.59 3.29 12.45
CA ASP A 73 19.13 4.61 12.77
C ASP A 73 18.26 5.34 13.80
N MET A 74 16.95 5.20 13.70
CA MET A 74 15.98 5.81 14.61
C MET A 74 16.06 5.18 16.01
N VAL A 75 16.22 3.85 16.08
CA VAL A 75 16.38 3.12 17.36
C VAL A 75 17.65 3.58 18.08
N GLU A 76 18.78 3.69 17.36
CA GLU A 76 20.04 4.16 17.91
C GLU A 76 19.95 5.60 18.44
N LYS A 77 19.23 6.46 17.73
CA LYS A 77 19.00 7.86 18.14
C LYS A 77 17.94 8.01 19.23
N LYS A 78 17.14 6.97 19.49
CA LYS A 78 15.92 7.00 20.33
C LYS A 78 14.93 8.08 19.89
N ALA A 79 14.88 8.35 18.60
CA ALA A 79 13.99 9.36 17.99
C ALA A 79 13.75 9.04 16.51
N GLY A 80 12.51 9.13 16.07
CA GLY A 80 12.14 8.93 14.68
C GLY A 80 10.64 9.00 14.42
N CYS A 81 10.30 9.06 13.15
CA CYS A 81 8.92 9.03 12.69
C CYS A 81 8.80 8.18 11.43
N ILE A 82 7.85 7.24 11.44
CA ILE A 82 7.52 6.41 10.30
C ILE A 82 6.09 6.72 9.89
N LEU A 83 5.88 7.04 8.62
CA LEU A 83 4.57 7.27 8.03
C LEU A 83 4.36 6.27 6.88
N ASN A 84 3.36 5.42 7.02
CA ASN A 84 2.98 4.45 6.00
C ASN A 84 1.78 4.95 5.19
N VAL A 85 1.78 4.70 3.88
CA VAL A 85 0.65 5.01 3.02
C VAL A 85 -0.19 3.75 2.85
N SER A 86 -1.28 3.67 3.63
CA SER A 86 -2.32 2.65 3.52
C SER A 86 -3.34 3.04 2.43
N SER A 87 -4.60 2.76 2.64
CA SER A 87 -5.71 3.13 1.76
C SER A 87 -7.04 3.02 2.51
N MET A 88 -8.05 3.75 2.07
CA MET A 88 -9.43 3.50 2.50
C MET A 88 -9.85 2.04 2.29
N ASN A 89 -9.28 1.37 1.27
CA ASN A 89 -9.54 -0.03 0.96
C ASN A 89 -9.09 -1.03 2.04
N ALA A 90 -8.24 -0.59 2.96
CA ALA A 90 -7.88 -1.37 4.14
C ALA A 90 -9.05 -1.55 5.12
N TYR A 91 -10.02 -0.64 5.09
CA TYR A 91 -11.18 -0.58 6.00
C TYR A 91 -12.49 -0.87 5.29
N ARG A 92 -12.62 -0.43 4.04
CA ARG A 92 -13.76 -0.66 3.15
C ARG A 92 -13.24 -1.14 1.80
N PRO A 93 -13.06 -2.46 1.64
CA PRO A 93 -12.51 -3.01 0.40
C PRO A 93 -13.46 -2.71 -0.76
N LEU A 94 -12.88 -2.17 -1.82
CA LEU A 94 -13.59 -2.04 -3.10
C LEU A 94 -13.73 -3.42 -3.74
N THR A 95 -14.81 -3.60 -4.47
CA THR A 95 -15.00 -4.73 -5.39
C THR A 95 -13.86 -4.79 -6.42
N LYS A 96 -13.69 -5.88 -7.12
CA LYS A 96 -12.71 -6.12 -8.19
C LYS A 96 -11.23 -6.22 -7.76
N ILE A 97 -10.78 -5.60 -6.66
CA ILE A 97 -9.36 -5.50 -6.28
C ILE A 97 -9.03 -6.16 -4.92
N PRO A 98 -9.32 -7.47 -4.75
CA PRO A 98 -9.18 -8.13 -3.45
C PRO A 98 -7.74 -8.14 -2.93
N ALA A 99 -6.75 -8.39 -3.80
CA ALA A 99 -5.35 -8.46 -3.41
C ALA A 99 -4.82 -7.09 -2.93
N TYR A 100 -5.20 -6.01 -3.60
CA TYR A 100 -4.81 -4.66 -3.18
C TYR A 100 -5.41 -4.29 -1.82
N SER A 101 -6.70 -4.53 -1.63
CA SER A 101 -7.40 -4.27 -0.36
C SER A 101 -6.77 -5.05 0.79
N ALA A 102 -6.48 -6.34 0.59
CA ALA A 102 -5.80 -7.18 1.58
C ALA A 102 -4.39 -6.70 1.89
N ALA A 103 -3.60 -6.34 0.87
CA ALA A 103 -2.25 -5.82 1.08
C ALA A 103 -2.24 -4.49 1.84
N LYS A 104 -3.20 -3.60 1.58
CA LYS A 104 -3.33 -2.33 2.33
C LYS A 104 -3.85 -2.54 3.76
N ALA A 105 -4.69 -3.53 4.00
CA ALA A 105 -5.07 -3.96 5.35
C ALA A 105 -3.85 -4.50 6.12
N ALA A 106 -2.99 -5.28 5.45
CA ALA A 106 -1.73 -5.74 6.03
C ALA A 106 -0.80 -4.57 6.42
N VAL A 107 -0.69 -3.53 5.58
CA VAL A 107 0.07 -2.30 5.91
C VAL A 107 -0.51 -1.60 7.12
N SER A 108 -1.85 -1.48 7.23
CA SER A 108 -2.50 -0.85 8.38
C SER A 108 -2.24 -1.62 9.67
N ASN A 109 -2.39 -2.95 9.66
CA ASN A 109 -2.12 -3.81 10.82
C ASN A 109 -0.64 -3.78 11.21
N PHE A 110 0.27 -3.84 10.25
CA PHE A 110 1.71 -3.74 10.47
C PHE A 110 2.10 -2.39 11.09
N THR A 111 1.46 -1.30 10.69
CA THR A 111 1.66 0.03 11.29
C THR A 111 1.31 0.03 12.78
N GLN A 112 0.18 -0.59 13.15
CA GLN A 112 -0.24 -0.70 14.56
C GLN A 112 0.76 -1.56 15.35
N TRP A 113 1.18 -2.69 14.79
CA TRP A 113 2.19 -3.53 15.40
C TRP A 113 3.51 -2.79 15.63
N LEU A 114 4.01 -2.07 14.61
CA LEU A 114 5.23 -1.27 14.71
C LEU A 114 5.11 -0.17 15.77
N ALA A 115 3.95 0.50 15.87
CA ALA A 115 3.73 1.55 16.86
C ALA A 115 3.86 1.01 18.28
N VAL A 116 3.32 -0.17 18.55
CA VAL A 116 3.47 -0.85 19.85
C VAL A 116 4.92 -1.33 20.05
N HIS A 117 5.51 -1.96 19.02
CA HIS A 117 6.86 -2.51 19.09
C HIS A 117 7.92 -1.45 19.39
N PHE A 118 7.78 -0.26 18.79
CA PHE A 118 8.71 0.85 18.97
C PHE A 118 8.30 1.88 20.02
N ALA A 119 7.24 1.63 20.79
CA ALA A 119 6.72 2.59 21.77
C ALA A 119 7.79 3.10 22.75
N ASN A 120 8.67 2.21 23.22
CA ASN A 120 9.74 2.54 24.16
C ASN A 120 11.06 2.92 23.47
N ALA A 121 11.10 2.94 22.15
CA ALA A 121 12.30 3.31 21.39
C ALA A 121 12.31 4.79 20.94
N GLY A 122 11.29 5.58 21.33
CA GLY A 122 11.18 6.98 20.94
C GLY A 122 10.77 7.18 19.48
N ILE A 123 10.20 6.15 18.81
CA ILE A 123 9.79 6.20 17.41
C ILE A 123 8.26 6.23 17.32
N ARG A 124 7.72 7.20 16.63
CA ARG A 124 6.28 7.26 16.32
C ARG A 124 6.02 6.61 14.97
N VAL A 125 4.99 5.76 14.91
CA VAL A 125 4.58 5.09 13.67
C VAL A 125 3.11 5.33 13.42
N ASN A 126 2.77 5.88 12.25
CA ASN A 126 1.41 6.16 11.84
C ASN A 126 1.18 5.75 10.38
N ALA A 127 -0.07 5.70 9.98
CA ALA A 127 -0.45 5.57 8.58
C ALA A 127 -1.48 6.62 8.20
N ILE A 128 -1.45 7.02 6.94
CA ILE A 128 -2.58 7.70 6.29
C ILE A 128 -3.32 6.69 5.43
N ALA A 129 -4.64 6.83 5.35
CA ALA A 129 -5.50 5.98 4.53
C ALA A 129 -6.25 6.86 3.50
N PRO A 130 -5.58 7.29 2.42
CA PRO A 130 -6.18 8.17 1.44
C PRO A 130 -7.42 7.53 0.80
N GLY A 131 -8.43 8.35 0.55
CA GLY A 131 -9.54 8.04 -0.34
C GLY A 131 -9.18 8.33 -1.80
N PHE A 132 -10.19 8.60 -2.62
CA PHE A 132 -9.97 8.99 -4.01
C PHE A 132 -9.53 10.45 -4.10
N PHE A 133 -8.38 10.65 -4.70
CA PHE A 133 -7.91 11.96 -5.14
C PHE A 133 -7.75 11.91 -6.65
N VAL A 134 -8.41 12.82 -7.35
CA VAL A 134 -8.37 12.85 -8.82
C VAL A 134 -6.96 13.10 -9.31
N SER A 135 -6.41 12.16 -10.04
CA SER A 135 -5.10 12.21 -10.66
C SER A 135 -5.17 11.67 -12.09
N ASN A 136 -4.12 11.89 -12.87
CA ASN A 136 -4.05 11.30 -14.22
C ASN A 136 -4.13 9.77 -14.20
N GLN A 137 -3.68 9.13 -13.12
CA GLN A 137 -3.69 7.68 -12.97
C GLN A 137 -5.10 7.09 -12.80
N ASN A 138 -6.00 7.80 -12.12
CA ASN A 138 -7.34 7.29 -11.79
C ASN A 138 -8.49 8.06 -12.44
N ARG A 139 -8.17 9.07 -13.26
CA ARG A 139 -9.19 9.89 -13.92
C ARG A 139 -10.17 9.04 -14.74
N GLY A 140 -9.67 8.05 -15.48
CA GLY A 140 -10.47 7.11 -16.27
C GLY A 140 -11.30 6.11 -15.45
N LEU A 141 -11.09 6.04 -14.13
CA LEU A 141 -11.89 5.22 -13.20
C LEU A 141 -12.99 6.05 -12.51
N LEU A 142 -12.90 7.37 -12.57
CA LEU A 142 -13.80 8.29 -11.85
C LEU A 142 -14.68 9.10 -12.79
N PHE A 143 -14.26 9.28 -14.04
CA PHE A 143 -14.93 10.13 -15.02
C PHE A 143 -15.12 9.41 -16.34
N ASN A 144 -16.26 9.64 -16.95
CA ASN A 144 -16.54 9.29 -18.34
C ASN A 144 -15.68 10.13 -19.30
N PRO A 145 -15.55 9.72 -20.59
CA PRO A 145 -14.81 10.48 -21.59
C PRO A 145 -15.32 11.92 -21.80
N ASP A 146 -16.59 12.20 -21.50
CA ASP A 146 -17.22 13.52 -21.56
C ASP A 146 -16.95 14.38 -20.30
N GLY A 147 -16.23 13.83 -19.31
CA GLY A 147 -15.89 14.52 -18.06
C GLY A 147 -16.95 14.43 -16.96
N THR A 148 -18.05 13.72 -17.18
CA THR A 148 -19.04 13.45 -16.13
C THR A 148 -18.54 12.38 -15.17
N VAL A 149 -18.96 12.45 -13.90
CA VAL A 149 -18.57 11.46 -12.87
C VAL A 149 -19.24 10.13 -13.18
N MET A 150 -18.48 9.04 -13.12
CA MET A 150 -19.05 7.68 -13.20
C MET A 150 -19.96 7.43 -11.99
N GLY A 151 -21.18 6.97 -12.25
CA GLY A 151 -22.17 6.60 -11.23
C GLY A 151 -21.88 5.24 -10.61
#